data_02c9126c3c344a2bfc78466d88c2f95c
#
_entry.id   02c9126c3c344a2bfc78466d88c2f95c
#
_cell.length_a   1.000
_cell.length_b   1.000
_cell.length_c   1.000
_cell.angle_alpha   90.00
_cell.angle_beta   90.00
_cell.angle_gamma   90.00
#
_symmetry.space_group_name_H-M   'P 1'
#
loop_
_entity.id
_entity.type
_entity.pdbx_description
1 polymer ?
#
loop_
_entity_poly.entity_id
_entity_poly.type
_entity_poly.pdbx_seq_one_letter_code
_entity_poly.pdbx_strand_id
1 'polypeptide(L)'
;LFVADYAVTHTISWGGLNDEGLIFGKDYVAGGVDYTLRAPSCGSGFTGSGDSECGTPQSNEWDAVLDKNSGYIQNWNKMYSWGQDTSSNELWYRAVRGYSSARYWNFYDAAFSGPRVGFRPVLEVLNPDTLGSDGLKVVTLDLGGGKLGGSSDAIHIIVKTGSTFTAPASDGLTRPDGDAGSFFMWLGSDGKLYAPGDNVPADVTKLTAQFALSEQFFLTPGGRYYFDLSAMNIPGTANGSLPDASLHYVPFTYVGTIEAYKLTSATATTEEYAQQNKYPHSLFVADYAVTHTISWGGLNDEGLIFG
;
A
#
# COMPACT_ATOMS: atom_id res chain seq x y z
N LEU A 1 -11.55 -5.32 18.07
CA LEU A 1 -12.02 -5.99 16.86
C LEU A 1 -12.33 -4.95 15.78
N PHE A 2 -11.77 -5.10 14.59
CA PHE A 2 -12.08 -4.30 13.42
C PHE A 2 -12.87 -5.18 12.45
N VAL A 3 -13.88 -4.63 11.82
CA VAL A 3 -14.75 -5.35 10.88
C VAL A 3 -14.68 -4.65 9.52
N ALA A 4 -14.51 -5.41 8.45
CA ALA A 4 -14.50 -4.84 7.10
C ALA A 4 -15.87 -4.25 6.74
N ASP A 5 -15.90 -3.06 6.16
CA ASP A 5 -17.14 -2.38 5.75
C ASP A 5 -17.88 -3.11 4.62
N TYR A 6 -17.14 -3.90 3.84
CA TYR A 6 -17.64 -4.68 2.71
C TYR A 6 -17.21 -6.14 2.82
N ALA A 7 -17.92 -7.03 2.15
CA ALA A 7 -17.33 -8.30 1.77
C ALA A 7 -16.19 -8.02 0.78
N VAL A 8 -14.97 -8.31 1.19
CA VAL A 8 -13.75 -7.96 0.42
C VAL A 8 -13.55 -8.83 -0.82
N THR A 9 -14.13 -10.03 -0.82
CA THR A 9 -14.18 -10.94 -1.97
C THR A 9 -15.55 -11.60 -2.07
N HIS A 10 -15.87 -12.16 -3.23
CA HIS A 10 -17.06 -12.98 -3.46
C HIS A 10 -16.71 -14.16 -4.39
N THR A 11 -17.70 -15.03 -4.62
CA THR A 11 -17.53 -16.23 -5.44
C THR A 11 -16.42 -17.13 -4.87
N ILE A 12 -16.41 -17.24 -3.56
CA ILE A 12 -15.49 -18.08 -2.78
C ILE A 12 -16.30 -18.98 -1.86
N SER A 13 -15.93 -20.25 -1.77
CA SER A 13 -16.56 -21.21 -0.85
C SER A 13 -16.01 -21.06 0.56
N TRP A 14 -16.80 -21.52 1.54
CA TRP A 14 -16.33 -21.62 2.92
C TRP A 14 -15.11 -22.55 3.03
N GLY A 15 -15.15 -23.68 2.30
CA GLY A 15 -14.02 -24.60 2.24
C GLY A 15 -12.75 -23.94 1.73
N GLY A 16 -12.83 -23.20 0.63
CA GLY A 16 -11.67 -22.46 0.10
C GLY A 16 -11.11 -21.41 1.08
N LEU A 17 -11.97 -20.71 1.80
CA LEU A 17 -11.51 -19.79 2.87
C LEU A 17 -10.87 -20.55 4.04
N ASN A 18 -11.43 -21.72 4.41
CA ASN A 18 -10.91 -22.55 5.49
C ASN A 18 -9.54 -23.13 5.15
N ASP A 19 -9.34 -23.59 3.92
CA ASP A 19 -8.05 -24.12 3.44
C ASP A 19 -6.94 -23.06 3.50
N GLU A 20 -7.32 -21.79 3.33
CA GLU A 20 -6.41 -20.64 3.49
C GLU A 20 -6.26 -20.17 4.94
N GLY A 21 -6.90 -20.82 5.91
CA GLY A 21 -6.91 -20.44 7.32
C GLY A 21 -7.78 -19.24 7.68
N LEU A 22 -8.54 -18.69 6.74
CA LEU A 22 -9.27 -17.44 6.88
C LEU A 22 -10.59 -17.56 7.65
N ILE A 23 -11.06 -18.77 7.93
CA ILE A 23 -12.28 -18.97 8.71
C ILE A 23 -12.01 -18.81 10.20
N PHE A 24 -11.00 -19.52 10.73
CA PHE A 24 -10.75 -19.58 12.17
C PHE A 24 -9.58 -18.72 12.63
N GLY A 25 -8.76 -18.27 11.73
CA GLY A 25 -7.70 -17.30 12.01
C GLY A 25 -6.42 -17.53 11.24
N LYS A 26 -5.96 -16.48 10.60
CA LYS A 26 -4.67 -16.37 9.93
C LYS A 26 -3.92 -15.20 10.52
N ASP A 27 -2.67 -15.41 10.91
CA ASP A 27 -1.84 -14.36 11.48
C ASP A 27 -1.58 -13.26 10.45
N TYR A 28 -1.69 -12.04 10.91
CA TYR A 28 -1.44 -10.84 10.11
C TYR A 28 -0.76 -9.78 10.96
N VAL A 29 0.34 -9.22 10.47
CA VAL A 29 1.09 -8.15 11.13
C VAL A 29 1.04 -6.89 10.30
N ALA A 30 0.61 -5.79 10.89
CA ALA A 30 0.61 -4.48 10.24
C ALA A 30 0.87 -3.38 11.25
N GLY A 31 1.70 -2.39 10.88
CA GLY A 31 2.00 -1.24 11.72
C GLY A 31 2.58 -1.60 13.09
N GLY A 32 3.28 -2.73 13.20
CA GLY A 32 3.82 -3.23 14.47
C GLY A 32 2.78 -3.83 15.41
N VAL A 33 1.58 -4.14 14.91
CA VAL A 33 0.50 -4.78 15.67
C VAL A 33 0.26 -6.18 15.11
N ASP A 34 0.15 -7.15 16.01
CA ASP A 34 -0.21 -8.53 15.67
C ASP A 34 -1.74 -8.67 15.68
N TYR A 35 -2.27 -9.21 14.61
CA TYR A 35 -3.69 -9.47 14.41
C TYR A 35 -3.93 -10.91 14.02
N THR A 36 -5.15 -11.38 14.28
CA THR A 36 -5.73 -12.54 13.61
C THR A 36 -6.80 -12.08 12.64
N LEU A 37 -6.65 -12.42 11.36
CA LEU A 37 -7.65 -12.18 10.31
C LEU A 37 -8.52 -13.42 10.20
N ARG A 38 -9.85 -13.29 10.38
CA ARG A 38 -10.78 -14.41 10.39
C ARG A 38 -12.21 -14.03 9.99
N ALA A 39 -13.06 -15.02 9.80
CA ALA A 39 -14.50 -14.79 9.73
C ALA A 39 -15.05 -14.47 11.14
N PRO A 40 -16.15 -13.72 11.26
CA PRO A 40 -16.86 -13.55 12.53
C PRO A 40 -17.71 -14.79 12.85
N SER A 41 -17.97 -15.03 14.13
CA SER A 41 -19.02 -15.96 14.52
C SER A 41 -20.41 -15.36 14.24
N CYS A 42 -21.35 -16.19 13.77
CA CYS A 42 -22.66 -15.75 13.28
C CYS A 42 -23.85 -16.41 13.98
N GLY A 43 -23.58 -17.39 14.84
CA GLY A 43 -24.57 -18.31 15.36
C GLY A 43 -24.88 -19.46 14.41
N SER A 44 -25.13 -20.64 14.98
CA SER A 44 -25.41 -21.88 14.24
C SER A 44 -26.85 -22.02 13.74
N GLY A 45 -27.76 -21.19 14.23
CA GLY A 45 -29.15 -21.10 13.83
C GLY A 45 -29.67 -19.67 13.94
N PHE A 46 -30.97 -19.47 13.82
CA PHE A 46 -31.55 -18.14 13.92
C PHE A 46 -32.94 -18.17 14.60
N THR A 47 -33.35 -17.00 15.08
CA THR A 47 -34.71 -16.71 15.53
C THR A 47 -35.21 -15.43 14.86
N GLY A 48 -36.51 -15.28 14.72
CA GLY A 48 -37.13 -14.17 14.01
C GLY A 48 -37.39 -14.47 12.54
N SER A 49 -37.68 -13.45 11.75
CA SER A 49 -37.96 -13.58 10.32
C SER A 49 -37.49 -12.31 9.57
N GLY A 50 -36.90 -12.50 8.40
CA GLY A 50 -36.44 -11.42 7.53
C GLY A 50 -35.46 -10.47 8.24
N ASP A 51 -35.75 -9.18 8.21
CA ASP A 51 -34.86 -8.15 8.81
C ASP A 51 -34.91 -8.14 10.35
N SER A 52 -35.68 -9.00 11.00
CA SER A 52 -35.69 -9.19 12.46
C SER A 52 -34.98 -10.47 12.92
N GLU A 53 -34.33 -11.20 12.02
CA GLU A 53 -33.58 -12.40 12.37
C GLU A 53 -32.36 -12.06 13.25
N CYS A 54 -32.09 -12.92 14.22
CA CYS A 54 -30.90 -12.92 15.04
C CYS A 54 -30.27 -14.30 15.02
N GLY A 55 -28.97 -14.39 15.07
CA GLY A 55 -28.26 -15.66 15.20
C GLY A 55 -28.51 -16.29 16.59
N THR A 56 -28.49 -17.61 16.66
CA THR A 56 -28.53 -18.34 17.93
C THR A 56 -27.28 -19.21 18.09
N PRO A 57 -26.56 -19.11 19.22
CA PRO A 57 -26.78 -18.17 20.35
C PRO A 57 -26.55 -16.70 19.96
N GLN A 58 -27.27 -15.80 20.60
CA GLN A 58 -27.16 -14.35 20.38
C GLN A 58 -25.82 -13.75 20.89
N SER A 59 -25.05 -14.51 21.62
CA SER A 59 -23.70 -14.14 22.06
C SER A 59 -22.64 -14.20 20.94
N ASN A 60 -23.05 -14.50 19.69
CA ASN A 60 -22.16 -14.48 18.55
C ASN A 60 -21.67 -13.04 18.24
N GLU A 61 -20.50 -12.95 17.62
CA GLU A 61 -19.88 -11.65 17.32
C GLU A 61 -20.69 -10.81 16.37
N TRP A 62 -21.31 -11.43 15.36
CA TRP A 62 -22.10 -10.71 14.38
C TRP A 62 -23.24 -9.93 15.04
N ASP A 63 -24.05 -10.58 15.85
CA ASP A 63 -25.15 -9.90 16.53
C ASP A 63 -24.66 -8.94 17.62
N ALA A 64 -23.55 -9.25 18.28
CA ALA A 64 -22.98 -8.38 19.31
C ALA A 64 -22.45 -7.07 18.75
N VAL A 65 -21.84 -7.08 17.57
CA VAL A 65 -21.12 -5.95 16.97
C VAL A 65 -21.95 -5.28 15.87
N LEU A 66 -22.48 -6.05 14.93
CA LEU A 66 -23.10 -5.51 13.72
C LEU A 66 -24.58 -5.22 13.88
N ASP A 67 -25.29 -6.01 14.64
CA ASP A 67 -26.74 -5.84 14.85
C ASP A 67 -27.09 -4.62 15.69
N LYS A 68 -26.31 -4.39 16.76
CA LYS A 68 -26.53 -3.24 17.66
C LYS A 68 -26.20 -1.89 17.05
N ASN A 69 -25.40 -1.87 16.00
CA ASN A 69 -24.87 -0.65 15.38
C ASN A 69 -25.14 -0.63 13.88
N SER A 70 -26.39 -0.83 13.52
CA SER A 70 -26.85 -0.85 12.11
C SER A 70 -26.46 0.42 11.32
N GLY A 71 -26.02 1.48 12.00
CA GLY A 71 -25.52 2.70 11.38
C GLY A 71 -24.02 2.68 11.03
N TYR A 72 -23.21 1.81 11.63
CA TYR A 72 -21.77 1.80 11.39
C TYR A 72 -21.36 1.04 10.13
N ILE A 73 -22.02 -0.08 9.87
CA ILE A 73 -21.69 -0.94 8.73
C ILE A 73 -22.97 -1.23 7.96
N GLN A 74 -23.08 -0.70 6.75
CA GLN A 74 -24.30 -0.77 5.94
C GLN A 74 -24.13 -1.50 4.61
N ASN A 75 -22.95 -1.65 4.12
CA ASN A 75 -22.64 -2.04 2.74
C ASN A 75 -22.93 -3.53 2.45
N TRP A 76 -24.19 -3.92 2.52
CA TRP A 76 -24.61 -5.30 2.29
C TRP A 76 -24.60 -5.67 0.81
N ASN A 77 -25.09 -4.80 -0.07
CA ASN A 77 -25.06 -4.93 -1.53
C ASN A 77 -25.59 -6.27 -2.06
N LYS A 78 -26.60 -6.83 -1.39
CA LYS A 78 -27.16 -8.16 -1.68
C LYS A 78 -26.10 -9.26 -1.65
N MET A 79 -25.15 -9.14 -0.72
CA MET A 79 -24.06 -10.08 -0.54
C MET A 79 -24.09 -10.64 0.88
N TYR A 80 -24.09 -11.95 0.99
CA TYR A 80 -23.84 -12.64 2.25
C TYR A 80 -22.35 -12.68 2.58
N SER A 81 -22.07 -12.85 3.84
CA SER A 81 -20.71 -13.09 4.34
C SER A 81 -20.67 -14.41 5.09
N TRP A 82 -19.68 -15.25 4.77
CA TRP A 82 -19.43 -16.48 5.50
C TRP A 82 -19.12 -16.20 6.97
N GLY A 83 -19.71 -16.97 7.86
CA GLY A 83 -19.37 -17.05 9.28
C GLY A 83 -18.57 -18.29 9.62
N GLN A 84 -18.13 -18.37 10.88
CA GLN A 84 -17.41 -19.55 11.39
C GLN A 84 -18.33 -20.75 11.64
N ASP A 85 -19.61 -20.50 11.89
CA ASP A 85 -20.51 -21.47 12.50
C ASP A 85 -21.03 -22.50 11.48
N THR A 86 -21.10 -23.75 11.92
CA THR A 86 -21.82 -24.80 11.25
C THR A 86 -23.29 -24.61 11.53
N SER A 87 -24.15 -24.74 10.50
CA SER A 87 -25.59 -24.68 10.70
C SER A 87 -26.09 -25.84 11.59
N SER A 88 -26.97 -25.51 12.50
CA SER A 88 -27.66 -26.54 13.34
C SER A 88 -28.58 -27.46 12.55
N ASN A 89 -28.98 -27.08 11.34
CA ASN A 89 -29.84 -27.89 10.50
C ASN A 89 -29.08 -29.09 9.90
N GLU A 90 -27.88 -28.85 9.37
CA GLU A 90 -27.10 -29.87 8.66
C GLU A 90 -25.60 -29.60 8.81
N LEU A 91 -24.82 -30.65 9.04
CA LEU A 91 -23.38 -30.52 9.34
C LEU A 91 -22.51 -29.99 8.17
N TRP A 92 -22.96 -30.12 6.95
CA TRP A 92 -22.27 -29.61 5.76
C TRP A 92 -22.62 -28.17 5.42
N TYR A 93 -23.66 -27.61 6.04
CA TYR A 93 -23.99 -26.19 5.88
C TYR A 93 -23.23 -25.28 6.83
N ARG A 94 -22.94 -24.11 6.34
CA ARG A 94 -22.27 -23.03 7.09
C ARG A 94 -23.15 -21.81 7.13
N ALA A 95 -23.13 -21.12 8.27
CA ALA A 95 -23.89 -19.91 8.47
C ALA A 95 -23.35 -18.77 7.59
N VAL A 96 -24.25 -18.01 7.04
CA VAL A 96 -23.97 -16.76 6.34
C VAL A 96 -24.88 -15.65 6.85
N ARG A 97 -24.36 -14.41 6.85
CA ARG A 97 -25.11 -13.25 7.34
C ARG A 97 -25.04 -12.09 6.34
N GLY A 98 -26.00 -11.18 6.48
CA GLY A 98 -26.04 -9.97 5.66
C GLY A 98 -27.05 -10.07 4.53
N TYR A 99 -26.69 -9.69 3.32
CA TYR A 99 -27.49 -9.61 2.11
C TYR A 99 -28.29 -8.31 2.01
N SER A 100 -29.38 -8.12 2.75
CA SER A 100 -30.20 -6.92 2.74
C SER A 100 -30.01 -6.07 4.01
N SER A 101 -29.64 -6.71 5.09
CA SER A 101 -29.42 -6.07 6.39
C SER A 101 -28.45 -6.88 7.24
N ALA A 102 -27.99 -6.30 8.35
CA ALA A 102 -27.16 -7.00 9.32
C ALA A 102 -27.86 -8.26 9.89
N ARG A 103 -29.18 -8.23 10.00
CA ARG A 103 -29.96 -9.28 10.68
C ARG A 103 -30.25 -10.50 9.81
N TYR A 104 -30.13 -10.37 8.50
CA TYR A 104 -30.47 -11.46 7.60
C TYR A 104 -29.51 -12.64 7.80
N TRP A 105 -30.06 -13.79 8.22
CA TRP A 105 -29.35 -15.04 8.46
C TRP A 105 -29.75 -16.10 7.43
N ASN A 106 -28.80 -16.88 6.94
CA ASN A 106 -29.02 -17.98 6.03
C ASN A 106 -27.90 -19.02 6.18
N PHE A 107 -27.96 -20.08 5.41
CA PHE A 107 -26.89 -21.09 5.34
C PHE A 107 -26.71 -21.60 3.92
N TYR A 108 -25.50 -22.01 3.62
CA TYR A 108 -25.16 -22.68 2.37
C TYR A 108 -24.21 -23.83 2.61
N ASP A 109 -24.16 -24.77 1.64
CA ASP A 109 -23.15 -25.83 1.60
C ASP A 109 -21.72 -25.21 1.66
N ALA A 110 -20.84 -25.86 2.42
CA ALA A 110 -19.47 -25.39 2.59
C ALA A 110 -18.68 -25.32 1.27
N ALA A 111 -19.08 -26.07 0.25
CA ALA A 111 -18.50 -26.03 -1.09
C ALA A 111 -19.16 -24.99 -2.03
N PHE A 112 -20.27 -24.37 -1.60
CA PHE A 112 -20.96 -23.39 -2.44
C PHE A 112 -20.12 -22.13 -2.67
N SER A 113 -20.02 -21.68 -3.94
CA SER A 113 -19.25 -20.51 -4.34
C SER A 113 -20.03 -19.61 -5.30
N GLY A 114 -21.14 -19.06 -4.84
CA GLY A 114 -21.99 -18.18 -5.63
C GLY A 114 -21.58 -16.71 -5.59
N PRO A 115 -21.98 -15.89 -6.59
CA PRO A 115 -21.58 -14.49 -6.69
C PRO A 115 -22.19 -13.59 -5.59
N ARG A 116 -23.07 -14.12 -4.77
CA ARG A 116 -23.73 -13.43 -3.66
C ARG A 116 -23.22 -13.85 -2.30
N VAL A 117 -22.17 -14.65 -2.25
CA VAL A 117 -21.56 -15.09 -1.00
C VAL A 117 -20.09 -14.74 -1.03
N GLY A 118 -19.64 -14.06 -0.02
CA GLY A 118 -18.28 -13.52 0.06
C GLY A 118 -17.69 -13.62 1.45
N PHE A 119 -16.58 -12.94 1.62
CA PHE A 119 -15.82 -12.90 2.85
C PHE A 119 -15.77 -11.47 3.40
N ARG A 120 -16.39 -11.26 4.55
CA ARG A 120 -16.28 -10.03 5.35
C ARG A 120 -15.43 -10.36 6.58
N PRO A 121 -14.12 -10.10 6.53
CA PRO A 121 -13.24 -10.43 7.64
C PRO A 121 -13.45 -9.53 8.84
N VAL A 122 -13.02 -10.08 9.97
CA VAL A 122 -12.70 -9.32 11.17
C VAL A 122 -11.21 -9.42 11.45
N LEU A 123 -10.63 -8.34 11.98
CA LEU A 123 -9.28 -8.32 12.53
C LEU A 123 -9.39 -8.23 14.05
N GLU A 124 -8.84 -9.23 14.70
CA GLU A 124 -8.71 -9.27 16.14
C GLU A 124 -7.29 -8.90 16.54
N VAL A 125 -7.14 -7.92 17.42
CA VAL A 125 -5.84 -7.54 17.97
C VAL A 125 -5.44 -8.60 18.98
N LEU A 126 -4.28 -9.23 18.77
CA LEU A 126 -3.72 -10.19 19.70
C LEU A 126 -3.06 -9.44 20.87
N ASN A 127 -3.28 -9.94 22.08
CA ASN A 127 -2.67 -9.42 23.30
C ASN A 127 -2.82 -7.88 23.47
N PRO A 128 -4.06 -7.34 23.43
CA PRO A 128 -4.27 -5.89 23.52
C PRO A 128 -3.66 -5.28 24.79
N ASP A 129 -3.56 -6.04 25.87
CA ASP A 129 -2.95 -5.61 27.14
C ASP A 129 -1.46 -5.24 27.00
N THR A 130 -0.77 -5.83 26.00
CA THR A 130 0.64 -5.52 25.74
C THR A 130 0.84 -4.19 25.00
N LEU A 131 -0.22 -3.62 24.46
CA LEU A 131 -0.18 -2.34 23.75
C LEU A 131 -0.25 -1.15 24.69
N GLY A 132 -0.78 -1.32 25.92
CA GLY A 132 -1.03 -0.23 26.86
C GLY A 132 -2.23 0.64 26.46
N SER A 133 -2.55 1.65 27.28
CA SER A 133 -3.69 2.56 27.05
C SER A 133 -3.55 3.40 25.76
N ASP A 134 -2.32 3.74 25.39
CA ASP A 134 -1.99 4.55 24.20
C ASP A 134 -1.38 3.68 23.08
N GLY A 135 -1.69 2.38 23.08
CA GLY A 135 -1.01 1.36 22.29
C GLY A 135 -1.15 1.50 20.79
N LEU A 136 -2.23 2.12 20.32
CA LEU A 136 -2.48 2.35 18.91
C LEU A 136 -2.54 3.84 18.59
N LYS A 137 -1.93 4.23 17.49
CA LYS A 137 -2.09 5.57 16.93
C LYS A 137 -2.60 5.49 15.49
N VAL A 138 -3.23 6.56 15.06
CA VAL A 138 -3.69 6.74 13.68
C VAL A 138 -2.64 7.54 12.92
N VAL A 139 -2.26 7.05 11.74
CA VAL A 139 -1.50 7.82 10.75
C VAL A 139 -2.43 8.14 9.59
N THR A 140 -2.50 9.41 9.23
CA THR A 140 -3.32 9.89 8.12
C THR A 140 -2.54 9.84 6.82
N LEU A 141 -3.09 9.17 5.82
CA LEU A 141 -2.62 9.23 4.43
C LEU A 141 -3.48 10.26 3.71
N ASP A 142 -2.92 11.41 3.47
CA ASP A 142 -3.52 12.47 2.64
C ASP A 142 -3.14 12.20 1.19
N LEU A 143 -4.12 12.08 0.33
CA LEU A 143 -3.90 11.75 -1.08
C LEU A 143 -3.35 12.92 -1.91
N GLY A 144 -3.02 14.06 -1.28
CA GLY A 144 -2.40 15.23 -1.98
C GLY A 144 -3.28 15.79 -3.09
N GLY A 145 -4.60 15.66 -2.97
CA GLY A 145 -5.57 16.00 -4.02
C GLY A 145 -5.78 14.88 -5.04
N GLY A 146 -5.00 13.81 -4.99
CA GLY A 146 -5.19 12.61 -5.81
C GLY A 146 -6.39 11.78 -5.39
N LYS A 147 -6.55 10.61 -6.01
CA LYS A 147 -7.65 9.67 -5.74
C LYS A 147 -7.15 8.25 -5.62
N LEU A 148 -7.78 7.48 -4.74
CA LEU A 148 -7.62 6.04 -4.65
C LEU A 148 -9.01 5.39 -4.76
N GLY A 149 -9.17 4.44 -5.70
CA GLY A 149 -10.46 3.81 -5.94
C GLY A 149 -11.60 4.79 -6.26
N GLY A 150 -11.29 5.97 -6.80
CA GLY A 150 -12.25 7.02 -7.13
C GLY A 150 -12.55 8.00 -5.98
N SER A 151 -12.18 7.71 -4.72
CA SER A 151 -12.29 8.62 -3.58
C SER A 151 -11.04 9.49 -3.43
N SER A 152 -11.24 10.76 -3.05
CA SER A 152 -10.20 11.70 -2.62
C SER A 152 -10.09 11.83 -1.09
N ASP A 153 -10.84 11.02 -0.35
CA ASP A 153 -10.84 11.07 1.10
C ASP A 153 -9.49 10.61 1.67
N ALA A 154 -9.08 11.21 2.77
CA ALA A 154 -7.91 10.74 3.49
C ALA A 154 -8.14 9.33 4.05
N ILE A 155 -7.09 8.52 4.02
CA ILE A 155 -7.09 7.17 4.55
C ILE A 155 -6.44 7.18 5.92
N HIS A 156 -6.99 6.43 6.84
CA HIS A 156 -6.44 6.27 8.18
C HIS A 156 -5.89 4.86 8.35
N ILE A 157 -4.60 4.75 8.64
CA ILE A 157 -3.96 3.49 8.99
C ILE A 157 -3.65 3.47 10.49
N ILE A 158 -3.65 2.27 11.05
CA ILE A 158 -3.36 2.05 12.46
C ILE A 158 -1.97 1.48 12.61
N VAL A 159 -1.20 2.06 13.51
CA VAL A 159 0.15 1.59 13.86
C VAL A 159 0.32 1.53 15.37
N LYS A 160 1.21 0.69 15.84
CA LYS A 160 1.57 0.64 17.26
C LYS A 160 2.31 1.93 17.65
N THR A 161 1.89 2.54 18.73
CA THR A 161 2.56 3.73 19.26
C THR A 161 4.03 3.43 19.57
N GLY A 162 4.92 4.30 19.12
CA GLY A 162 6.36 4.14 19.30
C GLY A 162 7.03 3.17 18.32
N SER A 163 6.28 2.51 17.43
CA SER A 163 6.84 1.64 16.38
C SER A 163 6.97 2.37 15.06
N THR A 164 8.00 2.02 14.29
CA THR A 164 8.09 2.35 12.87
C THR A 164 7.02 1.59 12.09
N PHE A 165 6.68 2.10 10.91
CA PHE A 165 5.77 1.42 9.99
C PHE A 165 6.27 1.57 8.56
N THR A 166 5.76 0.72 7.68
CA THR A 166 6.13 0.75 6.26
C THR A 166 5.30 1.78 5.51
N ALA A 167 5.95 2.65 4.73
CA ALA A 167 5.26 3.57 3.83
C ALA A 167 4.35 2.79 2.86
N PRO A 168 3.08 3.20 2.71
CA PRO A 168 2.12 2.44 1.92
C PRO A 168 2.48 2.36 0.44
N ALA A 169 2.04 1.28 -0.21
CA ALA A 169 2.06 1.17 -1.66
C ALA A 169 1.22 2.28 -2.31
N SER A 170 1.56 2.63 -3.53
CA SER A 170 0.88 3.68 -4.31
C SER A 170 -0.01 3.11 -5.43
N ASP A 171 -0.19 1.79 -5.45
CA ASP A 171 -1.01 1.13 -6.47
C ASP A 171 -2.44 1.67 -6.47
N GLY A 172 -2.91 2.05 -7.66
CA GLY A 172 -4.24 2.63 -7.84
C GLY A 172 -4.38 4.09 -7.42
N LEU A 173 -3.32 4.72 -6.90
CA LEU A 173 -3.31 6.15 -6.61
C LEU A 173 -3.14 6.94 -7.92
N THR A 174 -4.04 7.88 -8.16
CA THR A 174 -4.04 8.73 -9.35
C THR A 174 -3.84 10.19 -8.97
N ARG A 175 -3.22 10.96 -9.86
CA ARG A 175 -3.05 12.42 -9.72
C ARG A 175 -4.40 13.14 -9.63
N PRO A 176 -4.42 14.40 -9.16
CA PRO A 176 -5.60 15.25 -9.20
C PRO A 176 -6.21 15.40 -10.60
N ASP A 177 -5.39 15.39 -11.64
CA ASP A 177 -5.80 15.45 -13.05
C ASP A 177 -6.21 14.08 -13.65
N GLY A 178 -6.11 13.01 -12.88
CA GLY A 178 -6.51 11.67 -13.28
C GLY A 178 -5.41 10.83 -13.95
N ASP A 179 -4.19 11.34 -14.06
CA ASP A 179 -3.06 10.59 -14.61
C ASP A 179 -2.58 9.51 -13.62
N ALA A 180 -2.58 8.26 -14.06
CA ALA A 180 -2.07 7.14 -13.29
C ALA A 180 -0.57 6.97 -13.51
N GLY A 181 0.19 6.87 -12.44
CA GLY A 181 1.62 6.54 -12.51
C GLY A 181 2.57 7.73 -12.29
N SER A 182 2.03 8.83 -11.86
CA SER A 182 2.80 10.03 -11.54
C SER A 182 2.99 10.24 -10.03
N PHE A 183 2.63 9.27 -9.20
CA PHE A 183 2.99 9.30 -7.79
C PHE A 183 4.52 9.39 -7.67
N PHE A 184 4.96 10.35 -6.86
CA PHE A 184 6.36 10.59 -6.63
C PHE A 184 6.82 9.91 -5.33
N MET A 185 6.41 10.45 -4.19
CA MET A 185 6.77 9.96 -2.87
C MET A 185 5.72 10.38 -1.84
N TRP A 186 5.80 9.83 -0.65
CA TRP A 186 5.07 10.30 0.52
C TRP A 186 5.88 11.38 1.25
N LEU A 187 5.31 12.55 1.45
CA LEU A 187 5.88 13.57 2.33
C LEU A 187 5.38 13.35 3.76
N GLY A 188 6.29 13.04 4.66
CA GLY A 188 6.00 12.87 6.09
C GLY A 188 5.74 14.19 6.80
N SER A 189 5.02 14.13 7.93
CA SER A 189 4.84 15.27 8.84
C SER A 189 6.15 15.78 9.46
N ASP A 190 7.22 15.02 9.37
CA ASP A 190 8.59 15.39 9.72
C ASP A 190 9.35 16.13 8.61
N GLY A 191 8.70 16.35 7.46
CA GLY A 191 9.26 17.02 6.30
C GLY A 191 10.15 16.16 5.41
N LYS A 192 10.26 14.85 5.67
CA LYS A 192 11.03 13.92 4.84
C LYS A 192 10.17 13.23 3.81
N LEU A 193 10.82 12.78 2.74
CA LEU A 193 10.20 11.99 1.67
C LEU A 193 10.44 10.50 1.92
N TYR A 194 9.41 9.70 1.69
CA TYR A 194 9.41 8.26 1.84
C TYR A 194 8.90 7.60 0.56
N ALA A 195 9.68 6.70 -0.01
CA ALA A 195 9.19 5.85 -1.10
C ALA A 195 8.25 4.75 -0.53
N PRO A 196 7.33 4.22 -1.34
CA PRO A 196 6.59 3.03 -0.96
C PRO A 196 7.52 1.90 -0.50
N GLY A 197 7.25 1.34 0.67
CA GLY A 197 8.08 0.31 1.28
C GLY A 197 9.16 0.80 2.24
N ASP A 198 9.43 2.10 2.30
CA ASP A 198 10.40 2.66 3.25
C ASP A 198 9.90 2.58 4.69
N ASN A 199 10.85 2.50 5.63
CA ASN A 199 10.55 2.61 7.05
C ASN A 199 10.27 4.06 7.44
N VAL A 200 9.08 4.29 7.98
CA VAL A 200 8.62 5.59 8.47
C VAL A 200 8.79 5.64 9.99
N PRO A 201 9.43 6.68 10.54
CA PRO A 201 9.60 6.85 11.98
C PRO A 201 8.29 6.91 12.76
N ALA A 202 8.37 6.51 14.03
CA ALA A 202 7.21 6.42 14.92
C ALA A 202 6.54 7.76 15.24
N ASP A 203 7.21 8.87 15.09
CA ASP A 203 6.70 10.23 15.34
C ASP A 203 5.95 10.81 14.13
N VAL A 204 6.07 10.22 12.95
CA VAL A 204 5.31 10.64 11.77
C VAL A 204 3.84 10.27 11.95
N THR A 205 2.96 11.27 11.87
CA THR A 205 1.50 11.12 12.07
C THR A 205 0.69 11.33 10.79
N LYS A 206 1.35 11.84 9.74
CA LYS A 206 0.72 12.10 8.45
C LYS A 206 1.72 11.84 7.33
N LEU A 207 1.25 11.20 6.28
CA LEU A 207 1.93 11.09 4.99
C LEU A 207 1.06 11.76 3.93
N THR A 208 1.64 12.67 3.14
CA THR A 208 0.93 13.35 2.05
C THR A 208 1.52 12.89 0.72
N ALA A 209 0.67 12.38 -0.17
CA ALA A 209 1.09 11.98 -1.50
C ALA A 209 1.63 13.18 -2.27
N GLN A 210 2.82 13.02 -2.83
CA GLN A 210 3.44 13.96 -3.74
C GLN A 210 3.40 13.38 -5.15
N PHE A 211 3.06 14.20 -6.12
CA PHE A 211 3.01 13.80 -7.52
C PHE A 211 4.08 14.53 -8.31
N ALA A 212 4.83 13.80 -9.12
CA ALA A 212 5.77 14.40 -10.04
C ALA A 212 5.01 15.17 -11.13
N LEU A 213 5.55 16.32 -11.52
CA LEU A 213 5.14 16.97 -12.76
C LEU A 213 5.61 16.10 -13.93
N SER A 214 4.92 16.17 -15.06
CA SER A 214 5.36 15.50 -16.30
C SER A 214 6.75 15.96 -16.71
N GLU A 215 7.08 17.24 -16.42
CA GLU A 215 8.42 17.80 -16.49
C GLU A 215 8.71 18.59 -15.20
N GLN A 216 9.86 18.31 -14.58
CA GLN A 216 10.27 19.00 -13.35
C GLN A 216 10.81 20.40 -13.59
N PHE A 217 11.31 20.66 -14.82
CA PHE A 217 11.89 21.95 -15.23
C PHE A 217 11.18 22.50 -16.47
N PHE A 218 11.11 23.80 -16.59
CA PHE A 218 10.70 24.50 -17.81
C PHE A 218 11.80 24.50 -18.88
N LEU A 219 12.48 23.36 -19.03
CA LEU A 219 13.52 23.14 -20.02
C LEU A 219 12.98 22.24 -21.13
N THR A 220 13.38 22.55 -22.34
CA THR A 220 12.99 21.72 -23.49
C THR A 220 13.89 20.48 -23.57
N PRO A 221 13.34 19.25 -23.57
CA PRO A 221 14.12 18.05 -23.81
C PRO A 221 14.90 18.15 -25.13
N GLY A 222 16.16 17.73 -25.10
CA GLY A 222 17.11 17.92 -26.20
C GLY A 222 17.89 19.25 -26.13
N GLY A 223 17.56 20.14 -25.22
CA GLY A 223 18.32 21.36 -24.96
C GLY A 223 19.69 21.05 -24.36
N ARG A 224 20.72 21.83 -24.79
CA ARG A 224 22.09 21.70 -24.32
C ARG A 224 22.39 22.75 -23.28
N TYR A 225 22.98 22.34 -22.15
CA TYR A 225 23.36 23.17 -21.02
C TYR A 225 24.79 22.85 -20.59
N TYR A 226 25.47 23.81 -19.96
CA TYR A 226 26.87 23.66 -19.55
C TYR A 226 26.98 23.71 -18.04
N PHE A 227 27.76 22.76 -17.49
CA PHE A 227 27.97 22.63 -16.05
C PHE A 227 29.46 22.74 -15.74
N ASP A 228 29.78 23.37 -14.61
CA ASP A 228 31.13 23.43 -14.07
C ASP A 228 31.38 22.18 -13.20
N LEU A 229 32.23 21.30 -13.68
CA LEU A 229 32.65 20.10 -12.96
C LEU A 229 34.09 20.19 -12.45
N SER A 230 34.75 21.38 -12.54
CA SER A 230 36.16 21.57 -12.19
C SER A 230 36.47 21.22 -10.73
N ALA A 231 35.51 21.42 -9.82
CA ALA A 231 35.65 21.11 -8.40
C ALA A 231 35.37 19.63 -8.05
N MET A 232 34.92 18.82 -9.00
CA MET A 232 34.49 17.41 -8.74
C MET A 232 35.66 16.43 -8.70
N ASN A 233 36.90 16.87 -9.03
CA ASN A 233 38.08 16.02 -9.06
C ASN A 233 37.93 14.75 -9.88
N ILE A 234 37.21 14.84 -11.02
CA ILE A 234 36.93 13.68 -11.87
C ILE A 234 38.26 13.10 -12.38
N PRO A 235 38.58 11.84 -12.07
CA PRO A 235 39.88 11.28 -12.43
C PRO A 235 39.98 10.97 -13.93
N GLY A 236 41.19 10.81 -14.42
CA GLY A 236 41.50 10.53 -15.82
C GLY A 236 41.95 11.77 -16.58
N THR A 237 42.06 11.64 -17.90
CA THR A 237 42.43 12.71 -18.82
C THR A 237 41.19 13.35 -19.40
N ALA A 238 41.06 14.66 -19.35
CA ALA A 238 39.95 15.39 -19.94
C ALA A 238 39.80 15.08 -21.43
N ASN A 239 38.55 14.89 -21.87
CA ASN A 239 38.24 14.62 -23.28
C ASN A 239 38.55 15.85 -24.14
N GLY A 240 39.36 15.65 -25.20
CA GLY A 240 39.75 16.73 -26.10
C GLY A 240 38.62 17.35 -26.92
N SER A 241 37.40 16.76 -26.88
CA SER A 241 36.20 17.34 -27.49
C SER A 241 35.47 18.34 -26.57
N LEU A 242 35.89 18.47 -25.32
CA LEU A 242 35.32 19.43 -24.39
C LEU A 242 35.79 20.87 -24.76
N PRO A 243 34.99 21.89 -24.44
CA PRO A 243 35.38 23.30 -24.66
C PRO A 243 36.69 23.70 -24.00
N ASP A 244 36.97 23.11 -22.84
CA ASP A 244 38.27 23.26 -22.16
C ASP A 244 38.60 22.06 -21.28
N ALA A 245 39.88 21.83 -21.03
CA ALA A 245 40.36 20.71 -20.24
C ALA A 245 40.22 20.92 -18.70
N SER A 246 39.83 22.11 -18.27
CA SER A 246 39.61 22.43 -16.86
C SER A 246 38.22 22.02 -16.34
N LEU A 247 37.38 21.52 -17.22
CA LEU A 247 36.00 21.05 -16.93
C LEU A 247 35.03 22.14 -16.43
N HIS A 248 35.32 23.44 -16.68
CA HIS A 248 34.39 24.51 -16.33
C HIS A 248 33.14 24.57 -17.17
N TYR A 249 33.18 24.05 -18.42
CA TYR A 249 32.07 24.12 -19.38
C TYR A 249 31.82 22.77 -20.01
N VAL A 250 31.40 21.80 -19.20
CA VAL A 250 31.03 20.48 -19.70
C VAL A 250 29.59 20.50 -20.26
N PRO A 251 29.39 20.18 -21.54
CA PRO A 251 28.07 20.19 -22.15
C PRO A 251 27.26 18.96 -21.74
N PHE A 252 26.01 19.19 -21.39
CA PHE A 252 24.99 18.18 -21.07
C PHE A 252 23.74 18.43 -21.89
N THR A 253 23.14 17.38 -22.36
CA THR A 253 21.81 17.41 -22.96
C THR A 253 20.78 17.07 -21.90
N TYR A 254 19.76 17.95 -21.71
CA TYR A 254 18.60 17.64 -20.89
C TYR A 254 17.72 16.64 -21.64
N VAL A 255 17.53 15.45 -21.06
CA VAL A 255 16.72 14.38 -21.69
C VAL A 255 15.27 14.38 -21.24
N GLY A 256 14.91 15.24 -20.29
CA GLY A 256 13.58 15.29 -19.71
C GLY A 256 13.53 14.58 -18.36
N THR A 257 12.32 14.51 -17.81
CA THR A 257 12.03 13.76 -16.60
C THR A 257 11.81 12.30 -16.98
N ILE A 258 12.59 11.42 -16.39
CA ILE A 258 12.40 9.97 -16.51
C ILE A 258 11.54 9.47 -15.36
N GLU A 259 10.65 8.53 -15.66
CA GLU A 259 9.87 7.84 -14.63
C GLU A 259 10.79 7.03 -13.71
N ALA A 260 10.32 6.78 -12.48
CA ALA A 260 10.98 5.87 -11.56
C ALA A 260 11.37 4.57 -12.28
N TYR A 261 12.54 4.05 -11.95
CA TYR A 261 13.07 2.84 -12.57
C TYR A 261 12.04 1.71 -12.56
N LYS A 262 11.42 1.48 -13.71
CA LYS A 262 10.60 0.28 -13.99
C LYS A 262 11.50 -0.84 -14.49
N LEU A 263 12.56 -1.13 -13.75
CA LEU A 263 13.45 -2.20 -14.13
C LEU A 263 12.77 -3.53 -13.83
N THR A 264 12.23 -4.15 -14.86
CA THR A 264 11.48 -5.41 -14.79
C THR A 264 12.35 -6.65 -14.83
N SER A 265 13.65 -6.53 -15.08
CA SER A 265 14.56 -7.66 -15.13
C SER A 265 15.08 -8.05 -13.76
N ALA A 266 15.34 -9.35 -13.55
CA ALA A 266 15.96 -9.85 -12.31
C ALA A 266 17.33 -9.21 -12.04
N THR A 267 18.06 -8.82 -13.09
CA THR A 267 19.35 -8.12 -13.00
C THR A 267 19.18 -6.71 -12.42
N ALA A 268 18.16 -6.01 -12.86
CA ALA A 268 17.88 -4.66 -12.41
C ALA A 268 17.42 -4.58 -10.95
N THR A 269 16.78 -5.62 -10.43
CA THR A 269 16.38 -5.68 -9.01
C THR A 269 17.56 -5.84 -8.06
N THR A 270 18.74 -6.18 -8.54
CA THR A 270 19.97 -6.30 -7.75
C THR A 270 20.85 -5.07 -7.81
N GLU A 271 20.59 -4.13 -8.71
CA GLU A 271 21.35 -2.88 -8.81
C GLU A 271 21.03 -1.98 -7.59
N GLU A 272 22.06 -1.64 -6.84
CA GLU A 272 21.93 -0.85 -5.61
C GLU A 272 21.28 0.52 -5.89
N TYR A 273 21.76 1.22 -6.92
CA TYR A 273 21.19 2.50 -7.34
C TYR A 273 19.71 2.42 -7.68
N ALA A 274 19.27 1.37 -8.38
CA ALA A 274 17.87 1.15 -8.72
C ALA A 274 17.00 0.88 -7.49
N GLN A 275 17.57 0.33 -6.43
CA GLN A 275 16.87 0.12 -5.16
C GLN A 275 16.73 1.42 -4.35
N GLN A 276 17.67 2.35 -4.49
CA GLN A 276 17.69 3.61 -3.78
C GLN A 276 16.88 4.71 -4.49
N ASN A 277 16.84 4.71 -5.82
CA ASN A 277 16.24 5.76 -6.65
C ASN A 277 14.93 5.32 -7.30
N LYS A 278 13.89 5.15 -6.49
CA LYS A 278 12.57 4.65 -6.90
C LYS A 278 11.57 5.77 -7.26
N TYR A 279 12.05 6.92 -7.67
CA TYR A 279 11.20 8.09 -7.95
C TYR A 279 11.51 8.71 -9.32
N PRO A 280 10.55 9.40 -9.95
CA PRO A 280 10.80 10.16 -11.16
C PRO A 280 11.83 11.27 -10.92
N HIS A 281 12.76 11.44 -11.84
CA HIS A 281 13.79 12.46 -11.76
C HIS A 281 14.18 13.01 -13.13
N SER A 282 14.60 14.26 -13.15
CA SER A 282 15.11 14.92 -14.35
C SER A 282 16.55 14.52 -14.61
N LEU A 283 16.86 14.20 -15.84
CA LEU A 283 18.15 13.67 -16.24
C LEU A 283 18.85 14.61 -17.22
N PHE A 284 20.11 14.90 -16.93
CA PHE A 284 21.06 15.55 -17.82
C PHE A 284 22.16 14.54 -18.14
N VAL A 285 22.44 14.31 -19.41
CA VAL A 285 23.47 13.38 -19.86
C VAL A 285 24.59 14.18 -20.50
N ALA A 286 25.83 13.95 -20.08
CA ALA A 286 26.98 14.58 -20.69
C ALA A 286 27.09 14.19 -22.15
N ASP A 287 27.32 15.17 -23.06
CA ASP A 287 27.40 14.95 -24.50
C ASP A 287 28.60 14.11 -24.91
N TYR A 288 29.63 14.08 -24.05
CA TYR A 288 30.85 13.32 -24.25
C TYR A 288 31.24 12.56 -22.98
N ALA A 289 32.03 11.51 -23.12
CA ALA A 289 32.77 11.00 -21.97
C ALA A 289 33.68 12.12 -21.45
N VAL A 290 33.44 12.58 -20.22
CA VAL A 290 34.10 13.77 -19.64
C VAL A 290 35.60 13.53 -19.53
N THR A 291 36.00 12.34 -19.09
CA THR A 291 37.39 11.90 -19.00
C THR A 291 37.58 10.55 -19.67
N HIS A 292 38.79 10.19 -19.99
CA HIS A 292 39.21 8.88 -20.50
C HIS A 292 40.49 8.40 -19.77
N THR A 293 40.95 7.21 -20.10
CA THR A 293 42.12 6.59 -19.47
C THR A 293 41.94 6.41 -17.96
N ILE A 294 40.77 5.98 -17.58
CA ILE A 294 40.34 5.69 -16.20
C ILE A 294 39.68 4.31 -16.09
N SER A 295 40.00 3.59 -15.02
CA SER A 295 39.33 2.31 -14.75
C SER A 295 38.02 2.54 -14.00
N TRP A 296 37.12 1.51 -14.07
CA TRP A 296 35.91 1.48 -13.28
C TRP A 296 36.20 1.63 -11.77
N GLY A 297 37.23 0.92 -11.27
CA GLY A 297 37.66 1.04 -9.87
C GLY A 297 38.07 2.46 -9.50
N GLY A 298 38.82 3.15 -10.38
CA GLY A 298 39.20 4.54 -10.14
C GLY A 298 38.02 5.52 -10.07
N LEU A 299 36.97 5.28 -10.87
CA LEU A 299 35.72 6.05 -10.76
C LEU A 299 34.93 5.70 -9.47
N ASN A 300 34.92 4.43 -9.09
CA ASN A 300 34.22 3.97 -7.89
C ASN A 300 34.89 4.50 -6.60
N ASP A 301 36.23 4.53 -6.56
CA ASP A 301 36.97 5.03 -5.42
C ASP A 301 36.73 6.53 -5.15
N GLU A 302 36.37 7.28 -6.18
CA GLU A 302 35.94 8.69 -6.09
C GLU A 302 34.43 8.85 -5.89
N GLY A 303 33.68 7.78 -5.68
CA GLY A 303 32.21 7.80 -5.49
C GLY A 303 31.40 8.15 -6.74
N LEU A 304 32.00 8.09 -7.94
CA LEU A 304 31.36 8.55 -9.19
C LEU A 304 30.54 7.46 -9.88
N ILE A 305 30.46 6.25 -9.36
CA ILE A 305 29.69 5.16 -9.94
C ILE A 305 28.28 5.08 -9.31
N PHE A 306 28.20 5.13 -7.99
CA PHE A 306 26.95 4.95 -7.26
C PHE A 306 26.50 6.18 -6.46
N GLY A 307 27.26 7.25 -6.42
CA GLY A 307 26.94 8.49 -5.68
C GLY A 307 27.51 8.53 -4.27
#